data_9161fa79b033a6c1c1e9bb027f2b8048
#
_entry.id   9161fa79b033a6c1c1e9bb027f2b8048
#
_cell.length_a   1.000
_cell.length_b   1.000
_cell.length_c   1.000
_cell.angle_alpha   90.00
_cell.angle_beta   90.00
_cell.angle_gamma   90.00
#
_symmetry.space_group_name_H-M   'P 1'
#
loop_
_entity.id
_entity.type
_entity.pdbx_description
1 polymer ?
#
loop_
_entity_poly.entity_id
_entity_poly.type
_entity_poly.pdbx_seq_one_letter_code
_entity_poly.pdbx_strand_id
1 'polypeptide(L)'
;RKPSLPRAGFTSPALYRKNCYIRESDYTASIKVWINNTWDWVTVSFRKSDADYILKHCRGRKECVPVLRKRGRKWYLDFSFEEKTKLHDTPAEDQLVLAVDLGINNACTCSVLTADGTVAGRGFLSLPAENDCLKKATGRIHKAQKNGARRMPRLWARAKGISDAIAVKTAAYIVDMAARYSVDTVVFEHLDTSGKKKGFKKQRLHHWRAQYVQSMVEDKVHRLGMRVARVCAW
;
A
#
# COMPACT_ATOMS: atom_id res chain seq x y z
N ARG A 1 -5.77 2.43 40.81
CA ARG A 1 -5.10 1.36 40.03
C ARG A 1 -4.10 2.01 39.09
N LYS A 2 -2.81 1.68 39.17
CA LYS A 2 -1.83 2.09 38.17
C LYS A 2 -2.28 1.53 36.82
N PRO A 3 -2.35 2.35 35.74
CA PRO A 3 -2.65 1.81 34.42
C PRO A 3 -1.56 0.77 34.06
N SER A 4 -1.97 -0.45 33.76
CA SER A 4 -1.06 -1.44 33.23
C SER A 4 -0.69 -0.96 31.82
N LEU A 5 0.58 -0.73 31.58
CA LEU A 5 1.07 -0.53 30.22
C LEU A 5 0.65 -1.75 29.39
N PRO A 6 -0.01 -1.56 28.23
CA PRO A 6 -0.30 -2.68 27.36
C PRO A 6 1.02 -3.40 27.10
N ARG A 7 1.03 -4.73 27.12
CA ARG A 7 2.15 -5.54 26.61
C ARG A 7 2.24 -5.30 25.10
N ALA A 8 2.52 -4.08 24.76
CA ALA A 8 2.63 -3.63 23.39
C ALA A 8 3.88 -4.27 22.81
N GLY A 9 3.70 -4.95 21.70
CA GLY A 9 4.79 -5.15 20.79
C GLY A 9 5.48 -3.81 20.50
N PHE A 10 6.69 -3.87 19.96
CA PHE A 10 7.50 -2.68 19.66
C PHE A 10 6.68 -1.59 18.96
N THR A 11 6.55 -0.45 19.60
CA THR A 11 6.09 0.77 18.94
C THR A 11 7.17 1.24 17.97
N SER A 12 6.75 1.85 16.86
CA SER A 12 7.66 2.46 15.89
C SER A 12 7.69 3.96 16.16
N PRO A 13 8.66 4.47 16.97
CA PRO A 13 8.68 5.87 17.36
C PRO A 13 9.05 6.77 16.18
N ALA A 14 8.35 7.89 16.04
CA ALA A 14 8.74 8.97 15.17
C ALA A 14 9.88 9.77 15.84
N LEU A 15 10.97 10.01 15.10
CA LEU A 15 12.15 10.70 15.60
C LEU A 15 12.07 12.18 15.23
N TYR A 16 11.52 13.02 16.11
CA TYR A 16 11.35 14.44 15.87
C TYR A 16 12.70 15.15 15.62
N ARG A 17 12.74 15.96 14.54
CA ARG A 17 13.91 16.75 14.16
C ARG A 17 14.40 17.61 15.31
N LYS A 18 15.72 17.81 15.41
CA LYS A 18 16.46 18.52 16.48
C LYS A 18 16.39 17.89 17.86
N ASN A 19 15.35 17.12 18.18
CA ASN A 19 15.22 16.52 19.51
C ASN A 19 15.69 15.07 19.56
N CYS A 20 15.47 14.30 18.50
CA CYS A 20 15.80 12.87 18.44
C CYS A 20 16.43 12.44 17.12
N TYR A 21 16.54 13.35 16.13
CA TYR A 21 17.07 13.06 14.81
C TYR A 21 17.74 14.31 14.22
N ILE A 22 18.96 14.13 13.74
CA ILE A 22 19.73 15.15 13.02
C ILE A 22 20.32 14.46 11.79
N ARG A 23 20.00 14.96 10.59
CA ARG A 23 20.66 14.50 9.38
C ARG A 23 21.98 15.22 9.22
N GLU A 24 23.08 14.49 9.19
CA GLU A 24 24.44 15.04 9.10
C GLU A 24 24.92 15.09 7.65
N SER A 25 24.59 14.06 6.88
CA SER A 25 24.95 13.97 5.47
C SER A 25 23.90 13.15 4.69
N ASP A 26 24.15 12.95 3.39
CA ASP A 26 23.31 12.08 2.56
C ASP A 26 23.34 10.62 3.03
N TYR A 27 24.40 10.20 3.71
CA TYR A 27 24.65 8.82 4.12
C TYR A 27 24.68 8.60 5.62
N THR A 28 24.59 9.68 6.43
CA THR A 28 24.71 9.59 7.89
C THR A 28 23.68 10.46 8.60
N ALA A 29 23.26 10.01 9.77
CA ALA A 29 22.42 10.78 10.68
C ALA A 29 22.76 10.44 12.13
N SER A 30 22.49 11.35 13.06
CA SER A 30 22.50 11.11 14.49
C SER A 30 21.06 10.89 15.00
N ILE A 31 20.87 9.83 15.75
CA ILE A 31 19.59 9.51 16.42
C ILE A 31 19.79 9.47 17.93
N LYS A 32 18.83 10.02 18.67
CA LYS A 32 18.85 9.99 20.14
C LYS A 32 18.14 8.75 20.64
N VAL A 33 18.87 7.92 21.37
CA VAL A 33 18.39 6.63 21.88
C VAL A 33 18.73 6.46 23.35
N TRP A 34 17.96 5.60 24.04
CA TRP A 34 18.21 5.28 25.44
C TRP A 34 19.24 4.15 25.52
N ILE A 35 20.45 4.47 26.01
CA ILE A 35 21.57 3.54 26.17
C ILE A 35 22.18 3.75 27.56
N ASN A 36 22.55 2.69 28.26
CA ASN A 36 23.22 2.73 29.55
C ASN A 36 22.54 3.66 30.58
N ASN A 37 21.23 3.59 30.68
CA ASN A 37 20.39 4.42 31.56
C ASN A 37 20.45 5.93 31.31
N THR A 38 20.84 6.36 30.10
CA THR A 38 20.83 7.78 29.70
C THR A 38 20.37 7.93 28.24
N TRP A 39 19.92 9.12 27.89
CA TRP A 39 19.64 9.50 26.51
C TRP A 39 20.94 9.98 25.86
N ASP A 40 21.36 9.28 24.80
CA ASP A 40 22.60 9.61 24.10
C ASP A 40 22.40 9.60 22.58
N TRP A 41 23.29 10.33 21.89
CA TRP A 41 23.29 10.41 20.44
C TRP A 41 24.14 9.32 19.82
N VAL A 42 23.59 8.59 18.87
CA VAL A 42 24.28 7.54 18.10
C VAL A 42 24.28 7.91 16.63
N THR A 43 25.46 8.03 16.05
CA THR A 43 25.62 8.21 14.61
C THR A 43 25.34 6.89 13.90
N VAL A 44 24.43 6.95 12.92
CA VAL A 44 24.03 5.81 12.09
C VAL A 44 24.36 6.06 10.64
N SER A 45 24.90 5.05 9.95
CA SER A 45 25.15 5.10 8.52
C SER A 45 24.03 4.40 7.75
N PHE A 46 23.59 5.02 6.67
CA PHE A 46 22.61 4.43 5.77
C PHE A 46 23.30 3.50 4.77
N ARG A 47 22.57 2.48 4.35
CA ARG A 47 23.02 1.64 3.25
C ARG A 47 23.11 2.50 1.99
N LYS A 48 24.24 2.47 1.29
CA LYS A 48 24.50 3.30 0.11
C LYS A 48 23.39 3.21 -0.94
N SER A 49 22.94 1.99 -1.30
CA SER A 49 21.86 1.78 -2.28
C SER A 49 20.54 2.45 -1.89
N ASP A 50 20.23 2.54 -0.60
CA ASP A 50 18.98 3.12 -0.12
C ASP A 50 19.09 4.65 -0.08
N ALA A 51 20.25 5.18 0.31
CA ALA A 51 20.54 6.61 0.25
C ALA A 51 20.55 7.12 -1.20
N ASP A 52 21.22 6.42 -2.12
CA ASP A 52 21.25 6.76 -3.55
C ASP A 52 19.85 6.73 -4.17
N TYR A 53 19.00 5.78 -3.75
CA TYR A 53 17.60 5.74 -4.18
C TYR A 53 16.84 6.99 -3.73
N ILE A 54 16.99 7.41 -2.46
CA ILE A 54 16.37 8.62 -1.93
C ILE A 54 16.84 9.85 -2.69
N LEU A 55 18.16 9.98 -2.91
CA LEU A 55 18.74 11.11 -3.66
C LEU A 55 18.23 11.18 -5.08
N LYS A 56 18.09 10.04 -5.75
CA LYS A 56 17.62 9.96 -7.13
C LYS A 56 16.12 10.26 -7.26
N HIS A 57 15.29 9.74 -6.36
CA HIS A 57 13.82 9.72 -6.51
C HIS A 57 13.06 10.70 -5.62
N CYS A 58 13.69 11.21 -4.56
CA CYS A 58 13.04 12.09 -3.59
C CYS A 58 13.68 13.50 -3.52
N ARG A 59 14.61 13.81 -4.42
CA ARG A 59 15.27 15.12 -4.47
C ARG A 59 14.23 16.23 -4.70
N GLY A 60 14.33 17.31 -3.93
CA GLY A 60 13.39 18.43 -4.02
C GLY A 60 12.09 18.26 -3.24
N ARG A 61 11.85 17.09 -2.67
CA ARG A 61 10.69 16.84 -1.81
C ARG A 61 11.03 17.15 -0.35
N LYS A 62 10.04 17.56 0.42
CA LYS A 62 10.21 17.80 1.84
C LYS A 62 10.31 16.47 2.59
N GLU A 63 11.46 16.19 3.19
CA GLU A 63 11.65 15.04 4.06
C GLU A 63 10.87 15.25 5.36
N CYS A 64 10.00 14.30 5.69
CA CYS A 64 9.25 14.28 6.94
C CYS A 64 10.07 13.64 8.06
N VAL A 65 9.50 13.63 9.26
CA VAL A 65 10.10 13.00 10.44
C VAL A 65 10.29 11.50 10.21
N PRO A 66 11.51 10.96 10.33
CA PRO A 66 11.74 9.53 10.13
C PRO A 66 11.15 8.72 11.28
N VAL A 67 10.75 7.49 10.96
CA VAL A 67 10.21 6.53 11.93
C VAL A 67 11.19 5.38 12.12
N LEU A 68 11.61 5.14 13.36
CA LEU A 68 12.47 4.01 13.69
C LEU A 68 11.62 2.74 13.76
N ARG A 69 11.96 1.74 12.94
CA ARG A 69 11.19 0.50 12.84
C ARG A 69 12.08 -0.73 12.94
N LYS A 70 11.66 -1.69 13.75
CA LYS A 70 12.32 -3.00 13.84
C LYS A 70 11.62 -4.00 12.90
N ARG A 71 12.41 -4.63 12.02
CA ARG A 71 11.95 -5.72 11.14
C ARG A 71 12.86 -6.94 11.35
N GLY A 72 12.35 -7.95 12.03
CA GLY A 72 13.16 -9.10 12.45
C GLY A 72 14.25 -8.69 13.44
N ARG A 73 15.51 -8.95 13.09
CA ARG A 73 16.69 -8.58 13.91
C ARG A 73 17.31 -7.23 13.52
N LYS A 74 16.83 -6.58 12.48
CA LYS A 74 17.40 -5.34 11.94
C LYS A 74 16.52 -4.13 12.27
N TRP A 75 17.16 -2.98 12.43
CA TRP A 75 16.51 -1.69 12.58
C TRP A 75 16.56 -0.93 11.26
N TYR A 76 15.52 -0.16 11.00
CA TYR A 76 15.36 0.65 9.80
C TYR A 76 14.89 2.04 10.20
N LEU A 77 15.35 3.05 9.49
CA LEU A 77 14.75 4.37 9.48
C LEU A 77 13.88 4.47 8.23
N ASP A 78 12.58 4.53 8.42
CA ASP A 78 11.62 4.73 7.34
C ASP A 78 11.42 6.23 7.13
N PHE A 79 11.82 6.74 5.97
CA PHE A 79 11.65 8.14 5.57
C PHE A 79 10.40 8.28 4.73
N SER A 80 9.55 9.26 5.05
CA SER A 80 8.45 9.73 4.22
C SER A 80 8.78 11.10 3.64
N PHE A 81 8.28 11.36 2.44
CA PHE A 81 8.50 12.62 1.74
C PHE A 81 7.15 13.23 1.36
N GLU A 82 7.03 14.53 1.58
CA GLU A 82 5.85 15.32 1.23
C GLU A 82 6.10 16.00 -0.11
N GLU A 83 5.14 15.90 -1.01
CA GLU A 83 5.13 16.59 -2.30
C GLU A 83 3.76 17.24 -2.49
N LYS A 84 3.75 18.51 -2.91
CA LYS A 84 2.51 19.20 -3.27
C LYS A 84 2.24 18.97 -4.74
N THR A 85 1.12 18.37 -5.05
CA THR A 85 0.67 18.14 -6.44
C THR A 85 -0.58 18.99 -6.70
N LYS A 86 -0.59 19.70 -7.83
CA LYS A 86 -1.80 20.39 -8.30
C LYS A 86 -2.73 19.34 -8.91
N LEU A 87 -3.97 19.30 -8.43
CA LEU A 87 -5.00 18.46 -9.03
C LEU A 87 -5.47 19.06 -10.36
N HIS A 88 -5.96 18.21 -11.26
CA HIS A 88 -6.59 18.64 -12.51
C HIS A 88 -7.74 19.59 -12.21
N ASP A 89 -7.85 20.64 -13.00
CA ASP A 89 -8.88 21.68 -12.89
C ASP A 89 -9.69 21.75 -14.19
N THR A 90 -10.12 20.58 -14.65
CA THR A 90 -10.89 20.41 -15.87
C THR A 90 -12.35 20.81 -15.62
N PRO A 91 -13.00 21.61 -16.50
CA PRO A 91 -14.42 21.89 -16.41
C PRO A 91 -15.26 20.62 -16.34
N ALA A 92 -16.40 20.67 -15.65
CA ALA A 92 -17.21 19.48 -15.36
C ALA A 92 -17.68 18.74 -16.62
N GLU A 93 -17.97 19.50 -17.68
CA GLU A 93 -18.42 19.01 -19.00
C GLU A 93 -17.34 18.26 -19.78
N ASP A 94 -16.06 18.54 -19.49
CA ASP A 94 -14.90 17.94 -20.17
C ASP A 94 -14.22 16.84 -19.34
N GLN A 95 -14.69 16.60 -18.10
CA GLN A 95 -14.07 15.62 -17.22
C GLN A 95 -14.21 14.20 -17.72
N LEU A 96 -13.09 13.45 -17.64
CA LEU A 96 -13.07 12.02 -17.87
C LEU A 96 -13.00 11.27 -16.53
N VAL A 97 -13.84 10.25 -16.40
CA VAL A 97 -13.93 9.42 -15.20
C VAL A 97 -13.54 7.99 -15.53
N LEU A 98 -12.64 7.41 -14.74
CA LEU A 98 -12.34 5.98 -14.80
C LEU A 98 -13.14 5.25 -13.72
N ALA A 99 -14.21 4.57 -14.10
CA ALA A 99 -14.93 3.66 -13.21
C ALA A 99 -14.23 2.32 -13.13
N VAL A 100 -13.98 1.86 -11.90
CA VAL A 100 -13.24 0.63 -11.62
C VAL A 100 -14.06 -0.30 -10.73
N ASP A 101 -14.36 -1.49 -11.25
CA ASP A 101 -14.91 -2.61 -10.48
C ASP A 101 -13.79 -3.61 -10.18
N LEU A 102 -13.60 -3.93 -8.88
CA LEU A 102 -12.60 -4.89 -8.38
C LEU A 102 -13.25 -6.24 -8.11
N GLY A 103 -12.88 -7.23 -8.91
CA GLY A 103 -13.42 -8.58 -8.81
C GLY A 103 -12.47 -9.60 -8.16
N ILE A 104 -13.02 -10.76 -7.82
CA ILE A 104 -12.26 -11.89 -7.29
C ILE A 104 -11.75 -12.80 -8.42
N ASN A 105 -12.51 -12.90 -9.50
CA ASN A 105 -12.18 -13.74 -10.66
C ASN A 105 -11.38 -12.93 -11.68
N ASN A 106 -11.93 -11.84 -12.16
CA ASN A 106 -11.20 -10.80 -12.88
C ASN A 106 -10.64 -9.83 -11.87
N ALA A 107 -9.37 -9.48 -11.99
CA ALA A 107 -8.72 -8.60 -11.02
C ALA A 107 -9.35 -7.22 -11.00
N CYS A 108 -9.68 -6.66 -12.18
CA CYS A 108 -10.51 -5.47 -12.32
C CYS A 108 -11.16 -5.37 -13.72
N THR A 109 -12.24 -4.61 -13.75
CA THR A 109 -12.87 -4.08 -14.96
C THR A 109 -12.78 -2.56 -14.88
N CYS A 110 -12.33 -1.93 -15.95
CA CYS A 110 -12.16 -0.49 -16.04
C CYS A 110 -13.00 0.06 -17.19
N SER A 111 -13.73 1.15 -16.98
CA SER A 111 -14.48 1.87 -18.03
C SER A 111 -14.19 3.36 -17.93
N VAL A 112 -13.72 3.95 -19.01
CA VAL A 112 -13.53 5.40 -19.12
C VAL A 112 -14.82 6.02 -19.64
N LEU A 113 -15.35 6.97 -18.90
CA LEU A 113 -16.60 7.66 -19.18
C LEU A 113 -16.36 9.16 -19.37
N THR A 114 -16.99 9.74 -20.35
CA THR A 114 -17.12 11.19 -20.52
C THR A 114 -18.22 11.74 -19.61
N ALA A 115 -18.31 13.05 -19.48
CA ALA A 115 -19.31 13.71 -18.63
C ALA A 115 -20.76 13.43 -19.06
N ASP A 116 -21.01 13.21 -20.37
CA ASP A 116 -22.30 12.83 -20.90
C ASP A 116 -22.65 11.35 -20.74
N GLY A 117 -21.74 10.55 -20.13
CA GLY A 117 -21.92 9.13 -19.90
C GLY A 117 -21.49 8.22 -21.06
N THR A 118 -20.90 8.77 -22.12
CA THR A 118 -20.38 7.97 -23.24
C THR A 118 -19.14 7.19 -22.79
N VAL A 119 -19.04 5.92 -23.20
CA VAL A 119 -17.89 5.07 -22.89
C VAL A 119 -16.78 5.32 -23.91
N ALA A 120 -15.74 6.04 -23.49
CA ALA A 120 -14.55 6.34 -24.32
C ALA A 120 -13.55 5.16 -24.39
N GLY A 121 -13.56 4.26 -23.40
CA GLY A 121 -12.69 3.11 -23.39
C GLY A 121 -13.05 2.07 -22.34
N ARG A 122 -12.64 0.82 -22.58
CA ARG A 122 -12.81 -0.28 -21.62
C ARG A 122 -11.54 -1.11 -21.52
N GLY A 123 -11.32 -1.67 -20.35
CA GLY A 123 -10.23 -2.58 -20.12
C GLY A 123 -10.55 -3.61 -19.06
N PHE A 124 -10.01 -4.82 -19.24
CA PHE A 124 -10.21 -5.94 -18.33
C PHE A 124 -8.85 -6.51 -17.97
N LEU A 125 -8.62 -6.76 -16.69
CA LEU A 125 -7.43 -7.45 -16.23
C LEU A 125 -7.79 -8.80 -15.65
N SER A 126 -7.28 -9.86 -16.27
CA SER A 126 -7.35 -11.22 -15.73
C SER A 126 -5.93 -11.72 -15.45
N LEU A 127 -5.74 -12.36 -14.29
CA LEU A 127 -4.46 -12.88 -13.81
C LEU A 127 -4.58 -14.38 -13.49
N PRO A 128 -4.85 -15.24 -14.50
CA PRO A 128 -5.13 -16.66 -14.26
C PRO A 128 -3.93 -17.41 -13.65
N ALA A 129 -2.72 -17.15 -14.09
CA ALA A 129 -1.52 -17.79 -13.57
C ALA A 129 -1.27 -17.48 -12.09
N GLU A 130 -1.43 -16.22 -11.70
CA GLU A 130 -1.31 -15.77 -10.31
C GLU A 130 -2.43 -16.36 -9.45
N ASN A 131 -3.66 -16.37 -9.95
CA ASN A 131 -4.80 -16.98 -9.27
C ASN A 131 -4.61 -18.48 -9.04
N ASP A 132 -4.06 -19.22 -10.03
CA ASP A 132 -3.70 -20.63 -9.87
C ASP A 132 -2.59 -20.82 -8.84
N CYS A 133 -1.57 -19.98 -8.86
CA CYS A 133 -0.52 -19.99 -7.85
C CYS A 133 -1.09 -19.74 -6.44
N LEU A 134 -2.01 -18.79 -6.28
CA LEU A 134 -2.69 -18.51 -5.02
C LEU A 134 -3.54 -19.71 -4.58
N LYS A 135 -4.31 -20.30 -5.49
CA LYS A 135 -5.12 -21.50 -5.23
C LYS A 135 -4.26 -22.68 -4.77
N LYS A 136 -3.12 -22.92 -5.42
CA LYS A 136 -2.15 -23.96 -5.00
C LYS A 136 -1.55 -23.65 -3.63
N ALA A 137 -1.19 -22.41 -3.35
CA ALA A 137 -0.62 -21.99 -2.05
C ALA A 137 -1.64 -22.15 -0.91
N THR A 138 -2.87 -21.71 -1.11
CA THR A 138 -3.96 -21.85 -0.13
C THR A 138 -4.38 -23.30 0.07
N GLY A 139 -4.37 -24.12 -0.99
CA GLY A 139 -4.60 -25.56 -0.91
C GLY A 139 -3.58 -26.29 -0.03
N ARG A 140 -2.30 -25.90 -0.10
CA ARG A 140 -1.24 -26.43 0.79
C ARG A 140 -1.49 -26.07 2.24
N ILE A 141 -1.95 -24.83 2.53
CA ILE A 141 -2.32 -24.40 3.87
C ILE A 141 -3.48 -25.26 4.37
N HIS A 142 -4.53 -25.41 3.56
CA HIS A 142 -5.69 -26.20 3.93
C HIS A 142 -5.33 -27.69 4.21
N LYS A 143 -4.50 -28.31 3.36
CA LYS A 143 -4.00 -29.67 3.58
C LYS A 143 -3.22 -29.78 4.90
N ALA A 144 -2.34 -28.83 5.18
CA ALA A 144 -1.56 -28.82 6.42
C ALA A 144 -2.46 -28.65 7.67
N GLN A 145 -3.48 -27.78 7.58
CA GLN A 145 -4.48 -27.60 8.65
C GLN A 145 -5.28 -28.90 8.91
N LYS A 146 -5.70 -29.56 7.82
CA LYS A 146 -6.42 -30.84 7.92
C LYS A 146 -5.56 -31.92 8.58
N ASN A 147 -4.24 -31.87 8.41
CA ASN A 147 -3.28 -32.76 9.06
C ASN A 147 -2.85 -32.26 10.46
N GLY A 148 -3.60 -31.37 11.09
CA GLY A 148 -3.38 -30.90 12.46
C GLY A 148 -2.34 -29.80 12.63
N ALA A 149 -1.74 -29.26 11.58
CA ALA A 149 -0.77 -28.18 11.70
C ALA A 149 -1.43 -26.87 12.16
N ARG A 150 -0.99 -26.33 13.30
CA ARG A 150 -1.54 -25.08 13.89
C ARG A 150 -0.75 -23.83 13.50
N ARG A 151 0.55 -23.95 13.19
CA ARG A 151 1.45 -22.81 12.85
C ARG A 151 2.17 -23.07 11.54
N MET A 152 1.91 -22.24 10.54
CA MET A 152 2.46 -22.38 9.18
C MET A 152 2.93 -21.02 8.62
N PRO A 153 3.86 -20.32 9.30
CA PRO A 153 4.21 -18.94 8.93
C PRO A 153 4.77 -18.85 7.49
N ARG A 154 5.55 -19.83 7.04
CA ARG A 154 6.11 -19.84 5.68
C ARG A 154 5.03 -19.99 4.60
N LEU A 155 4.05 -20.88 4.81
CA LEU A 155 2.96 -21.07 3.86
C LEU A 155 2.07 -19.84 3.76
N TRP A 156 1.74 -19.23 4.90
CA TRP A 156 0.99 -17.97 4.95
C TRP A 156 1.74 -16.81 4.32
N ALA A 157 3.05 -16.69 4.58
CA ALA A 157 3.89 -15.65 3.96
C ALA A 157 3.90 -15.79 2.43
N ARG A 158 4.00 -17.02 1.91
CA ARG A 158 3.92 -17.28 0.46
C ARG A 158 2.56 -16.88 -0.13
N ALA A 159 1.45 -17.31 0.48
CA ALA A 159 0.11 -16.96 0.00
C ALA A 159 -0.12 -15.45 0.03
N LYS A 160 0.32 -14.78 1.11
CA LYS A 160 0.27 -13.32 1.22
C LYS A 160 1.09 -12.65 0.12
N GLY A 161 2.32 -13.10 -0.14
CA GLY A 161 3.17 -12.53 -1.18
C GLY A 161 2.54 -12.63 -2.58
N ILE A 162 1.87 -13.75 -2.90
CA ILE A 162 1.13 -13.89 -4.16
C ILE A 162 -0.07 -12.92 -4.21
N SER A 163 -0.83 -12.80 -3.13
CA SER A 163 -1.96 -11.85 -3.05
C SER A 163 -1.49 -10.40 -3.19
N ASP A 164 -0.36 -10.05 -2.58
CA ASP A 164 0.24 -8.72 -2.69
C ASP A 164 0.72 -8.46 -4.15
N ALA A 165 1.29 -9.46 -4.82
CA ALA A 165 1.70 -9.35 -6.23
C ALA A 165 0.50 -9.14 -7.17
N ILE A 166 -0.61 -9.86 -6.96
CA ILE A 166 -1.87 -9.63 -7.68
C ILE A 166 -2.34 -8.19 -7.48
N ALA A 167 -2.36 -7.71 -6.23
CA ALA A 167 -2.80 -6.35 -5.91
C ALA A 167 -1.92 -5.28 -6.57
N VAL A 168 -0.60 -5.46 -6.58
CA VAL A 168 0.35 -4.54 -7.23
C VAL A 168 0.12 -4.49 -8.74
N LYS A 169 -0.04 -5.64 -9.40
CA LYS A 169 -0.33 -5.71 -10.84
C LYS A 169 -1.67 -5.05 -11.18
N THR A 170 -2.69 -5.29 -10.36
CA THR A 170 -4.02 -4.68 -10.54
C THR A 170 -3.95 -3.16 -10.41
N ALA A 171 -3.30 -2.65 -9.36
CA ALA A 171 -3.12 -1.23 -9.16
C ALA A 171 -2.31 -0.57 -10.29
N ALA A 172 -1.25 -1.23 -10.77
CA ALA A 172 -0.46 -0.73 -11.89
C ALA A 172 -1.29 -0.62 -13.17
N TYR A 173 -2.11 -1.62 -13.47
CA TYR A 173 -2.99 -1.61 -14.64
C TYR A 173 -4.02 -0.46 -14.57
N ILE A 174 -4.65 -0.25 -13.41
CA ILE A 174 -5.63 0.83 -13.22
C ILE A 174 -4.96 2.20 -13.41
N VAL A 175 -3.77 2.40 -12.83
CA VAL A 175 -3.01 3.64 -12.97
C VAL A 175 -2.56 3.86 -14.42
N ASP A 176 -2.15 2.81 -15.14
CA ASP A 176 -1.78 2.89 -16.55
C ASP A 176 -2.99 3.30 -17.42
N MET A 177 -4.15 2.70 -17.17
CA MET A 177 -5.40 3.10 -17.83
C MET A 177 -5.76 4.57 -17.53
N ALA A 178 -5.69 4.98 -16.25
CA ALA A 178 -5.97 6.35 -15.86
C ALA A 178 -5.03 7.36 -16.53
N ALA A 179 -3.73 7.05 -16.58
CA ALA A 179 -2.73 7.90 -17.22
C ALA A 179 -2.88 7.93 -18.75
N ARG A 180 -3.17 6.80 -19.38
CA ARG A 180 -3.35 6.69 -20.83
C ARG A 180 -4.49 7.56 -21.36
N TYR A 181 -5.58 7.65 -20.63
CA TYR A 181 -6.73 8.46 -20.98
C TYR A 181 -6.70 9.85 -20.33
N SER A 182 -5.68 10.15 -19.51
CA SER A 182 -5.56 11.43 -18.79
C SER A 182 -6.84 11.77 -18.01
N VAL A 183 -7.38 10.78 -17.29
CA VAL A 183 -8.65 10.96 -16.58
C VAL A 183 -8.51 11.93 -15.40
N ASP A 184 -9.59 12.61 -15.04
CA ASP A 184 -9.61 13.55 -13.91
C ASP A 184 -9.87 12.84 -12.58
N THR A 185 -10.70 11.81 -12.63
CA THR A 185 -11.15 11.11 -11.42
C THR A 185 -11.20 9.60 -11.64
N VAL A 186 -10.64 8.84 -10.70
CA VAL A 186 -10.82 7.39 -10.61
C VAL A 186 -11.90 7.09 -9.59
N VAL A 187 -12.91 6.35 -9.98
CA VAL A 187 -14.08 6.01 -9.14
C VAL A 187 -14.07 4.53 -8.82
N PHE A 188 -14.12 4.21 -7.53
CA PHE A 188 -14.25 2.85 -7.02
C PHE A 188 -15.62 2.63 -6.37
N GLU A 189 -16.04 1.37 -6.33
CA GLU A 189 -17.11 0.96 -5.44
C GLU A 189 -16.63 1.04 -3.98
N HIS A 190 -17.50 1.54 -3.09
CA HIS A 190 -17.27 1.50 -1.64
C HIS A 190 -17.42 0.06 -1.14
N LEU A 191 -16.32 -0.59 -0.84
CA LEU A 191 -16.28 -1.98 -0.40
C LEU A 191 -16.26 -2.06 1.13
N ASP A 192 -17.43 -2.20 1.75
CA ASP A 192 -17.51 -2.60 3.16
C ASP A 192 -17.41 -4.12 3.27
N THR A 193 -16.25 -4.60 3.72
CA THR A 193 -16.01 -6.01 4.02
C THR A 193 -16.19 -6.35 5.50
N SER A 194 -16.64 -5.39 6.32
CA SER A 194 -16.95 -5.63 7.72
C SER A 194 -18.10 -6.63 7.83
N GLY A 195 -18.00 -7.61 8.70
CA GLY A 195 -19.04 -8.62 8.93
C GLY A 195 -19.12 -9.79 7.92
N LYS A 196 -18.58 -9.68 6.69
CA LYS A 196 -18.67 -10.74 5.65
C LYS A 196 -17.65 -11.88 5.79
N LYS A 197 -17.00 -12.01 6.95
CA LYS A 197 -15.92 -13.00 7.18
C LYS A 197 -16.42 -14.39 7.64
N LYS A 198 -17.65 -14.78 7.31
CA LYS A 198 -18.21 -16.09 7.65
C LYS A 198 -18.52 -16.90 6.38
N GLY A 199 -18.42 -18.23 6.46
CA GLY A 199 -18.81 -19.17 5.41
C GLY A 199 -17.67 -19.60 4.48
N PHE A 200 -18.03 -20.38 3.45
CA PHE A 200 -17.11 -21.07 2.53
C PHE A 200 -16.20 -20.11 1.71
N LYS A 201 -16.70 -18.91 1.41
CA LYS A 201 -15.94 -17.89 0.66
C LYS A 201 -14.96 -17.07 1.51
N LYS A 202 -14.92 -17.30 2.85
CA LYS A 202 -14.10 -16.52 3.80
C LYS A 202 -12.62 -16.42 3.38
N GLN A 203 -12.03 -17.54 2.95
CA GLN A 203 -10.62 -17.57 2.58
C GLN A 203 -10.33 -16.74 1.32
N ARG A 204 -11.18 -16.81 0.30
CA ARG A 204 -11.04 -16.01 -0.92
C ARG A 204 -11.14 -14.52 -0.63
N LEU A 205 -12.13 -14.11 0.20
CA LEU A 205 -12.29 -12.71 0.61
C LEU A 205 -11.12 -12.23 1.49
N HIS A 206 -10.54 -13.11 2.32
CA HIS A 206 -9.36 -12.75 3.11
C HIS A 206 -8.13 -12.44 2.26
N HIS A 207 -7.96 -13.15 1.15
CA HIS A 207 -6.86 -12.93 0.20
C HIS A 207 -7.16 -11.83 -0.82
N TRP A 208 -8.40 -11.40 -0.95
CA TRP A 208 -8.79 -10.31 -1.81
C TRP A 208 -8.38 -8.97 -1.18
N ARG A 209 -7.41 -8.33 -1.81
CA ARG A 209 -6.72 -7.15 -1.30
C ARG A 209 -7.31 -5.86 -1.87
N ALA A 210 -8.63 -5.79 -2.06
CA ALA A 210 -9.29 -4.67 -2.73
C ALA A 210 -8.97 -3.30 -2.10
N GLN A 211 -9.07 -3.16 -0.77
CA GLN A 211 -8.72 -1.91 -0.09
C GLN A 211 -7.24 -1.52 -0.29
N TYR A 212 -6.35 -2.51 -0.35
CA TYR A 212 -4.93 -2.28 -0.62
C TYR A 212 -4.70 -1.82 -2.06
N VAL A 213 -5.43 -2.39 -3.03
CA VAL A 213 -5.42 -1.91 -4.44
C VAL A 213 -5.90 -0.46 -4.49
N GLN A 214 -7.05 -0.13 -3.88
CA GLN A 214 -7.59 1.23 -3.84
C GLN A 214 -6.59 2.22 -3.26
N SER A 215 -5.95 1.90 -2.11
CA SER A 215 -4.95 2.77 -1.49
C SER A 215 -3.72 2.98 -2.39
N MET A 216 -3.21 1.91 -3.04
CA MET A 216 -2.07 2.04 -3.96
C MET A 216 -2.40 2.87 -5.21
N VAL A 217 -3.61 2.74 -5.73
CA VAL A 217 -4.07 3.56 -6.87
C VAL A 217 -4.19 5.02 -6.42
N GLU A 218 -4.85 5.28 -5.29
CA GLU A 218 -5.02 6.62 -4.73
C GLU A 218 -3.69 7.36 -4.58
N ASP A 219 -2.70 6.71 -3.95
CA ASP A 219 -1.35 7.27 -3.79
C ASP A 219 -0.68 7.64 -5.13
N LYS A 220 -0.90 6.82 -6.17
CA LYS A 220 -0.26 7.04 -7.48
C LYS A 220 -0.99 8.07 -8.33
N VAL A 221 -2.33 8.00 -8.38
CA VAL A 221 -3.11 8.91 -9.23
C VAL A 221 -3.12 10.34 -8.67
N HIS A 222 -3.08 10.51 -7.33
CA HIS A 222 -2.90 11.83 -6.73
C HIS A 222 -1.58 12.49 -7.16
N ARG A 223 -0.50 11.72 -7.31
CA ARG A 223 0.78 12.24 -7.83
C ARG A 223 0.70 12.68 -9.29
N LEU A 224 -0.26 12.14 -10.05
CA LEU A 224 -0.54 12.52 -11.42
C LEU A 224 -1.56 13.67 -11.52
N GLY A 225 -2.03 14.22 -10.41
CA GLY A 225 -3.02 15.30 -10.37
C GLY A 225 -4.47 14.85 -10.43
N MET A 226 -4.74 13.55 -10.43
CA MET A 226 -6.08 12.99 -10.51
C MET A 226 -6.74 12.87 -9.13
N ARG A 227 -8.07 12.80 -9.09
CA ARG A 227 -8.87 12.59 -7.87
C ARG A 227 -9.28 11.12 -7.73
N VAL A 228 -9.63 10.70 -6.52
CA VAL A 228 -10.27 9.41 -6.26
C VAL A 228 -11.60 9.64 -5.55
N ALA A 229 -12.63 9.00 -6.06
CA ALA A 229 -13.95 8.98 -5.44
C ALA A 229 -14.40 7.54 -5.15
N ARG A 230 -15.32 7.39 -4.21
CA ARG A 230 -15.95 6.11 -3.90
C ARG A 230 -17.44 6.27 -3.93
N VAL A 231 -18.11 5.38 -4.66
CA VAL A 231 -19.57 5.36 -4.77
C VAL A 231 -20.13 4.16 -4.01
N CYS A 232 -21.23 4.36 -3.34
CA CYS A 232 -21.97 3.28 -2.70
C CYS A 232 -22.84 2.59 -3.77
N ALA A 233 -22.79 1.26 -3.82
CA ALA A 233 -23.56 0.47 -4.78
C ALA A 233 -25.04 0.28 -4.38
N TRP A 234 -25.50 0.92 -3.29
CA TRP A 234 -26.85 0.79 -2.70
C TRP A 234 -27.58 2.12 -2.71
#